data_df6f391759b811776afe8510a9ad7b6e
#
_entry.id   df6f391759b811776afe8510a9ad7b6e
#
_cell.length_a   1.000
_cell.length_b   1.000
_cell.length_c   1.000
_cell.angle_alpha   90.00
_cell.angle_beta   90.00
_cell.angle_gamma   90.00
#
_symmetry.space_group_name_H-M   'P 1'
#
loop_
_entity.id
_entity.type
_entity.pdbx_description
1 polymer ?
#
loop_
_entity_poly.entity_id
_entity_poly.type
_entity_poly.pdbx_seq_one_letter_code
_entity_poly.pdbx_strand_id
1 'polypeptide(L)'
;AANTTGRTTTHEVGHYLGLRHIWGDGGCEVDDFVLDTPNQDNPNQTICNDNPSRFSCGNSNMIQNYMDYTPDRCMNLFTKGQVDRFDVVLANSPRRASLVNGRGTKDPILPTRDISLLKVVNPADALCQTTVAPQVEIQNVGNEIVSSVRIEFRWNGNLIESKRFTTELRTTEKVTLT
;
A
#
# COMPACT_ATOMS: atom_id res chain seq x y z
N ALA A 1 -7.88 -20.53 -0.28
CA ALA A 1 -8.43 -19.27 -0.77
C ALA A 1 -7.86 -18.97 -2.16
N ALA A 2 -8.70 -18.52 -3.10
CA ALA A 2 -8.29 -18.29 -4.49
C ALA A 2 -7.49 -16.97 -4.66
N ASN A 3 -7.69 -16.00 -3.77
CA ASN A 3 -7.21 -14.62 -3.87
C ASN A 3 -6.47 -14.23 -2.58
N THR A 4 -5.20 -14.60 -2.48
CA THR A 4 -4.39 -14.40 -1.26
C THR A 4 -3.06 -13.68 -1.50
N THR A 5 -2.73 -13.37 -2.76
CA THR A 5 -1.45 -12.76 -3.13
C THR A 5 -1.53 -11.28 -3.52
N GLY A 6 -2.71 -10.66 -3.34
CA GLY A 6 -2.92 -9.23 -3.57
C GLY A 6 -3.18 -8.85 -5.03
N ARG A 7 -3.44 -9.80 -5.93
CA ARG A 7 -3.70 -9.52 -7.35
C ARG A 7 -5.02 -8.79 -7.58
N THR A 8 -6.00 -8.98 -6.68
CA THR A 8 -7.21 -8.16 -6.66
C THR A 8 -6.88 -6.67 -6.57
N THR A 9 -5.92 -6.28 -5.73
CA THR A 9 -5.49 -4.87 -5.66
C THR A 9 -4.91 -4.39 -6.99
N THR A 10 -4.11 -5.23 -7.67
CA THR A 10 -3.56 -4.92 -9.01
C THR A 10 -4.70 -4.74 -10.03
N HIS A 11 -5.72 -5.58 -9.98
CA HIS A 11 -6.94 -5.46 -10.80
C HIS A 11 -7.64 -4.11 -10.59
N GLU A 12 -7.90 -3.74 -9.33
CA GLU A 12 -8.56 -2.47 -9.00
C GLU A 12 -7.72 -1.24 -9.41
N VAL A 13 -6.39 -1.34 -9.32
CA VAL A 13 -5.51 -0.29 -9.86
C VAL A 13 -5.65 -0.18 -11.39
N GLY A 14 -5.83 -1.30 -12.10
CA GLY A 14 -6.16 -1.29 -13.52
C GLY A 14 -7.42 -0.48 -13.82
N HIS A 15 -8.50 -0.70 -13.09
CA HIS A 15 -9.73 0.11 -13.20
C HIS A 15 -9.50 1.58 -12.85
N TYR A 16 -8.77 1.84 -11.79
CA TYR A 16 -8.42 3.21 -11.40
C TYR A 16 -7.64 3.94 -12.51
N LEU A 17 -6.83 3.22 -13.27
CA LEU A 17 -6.08 3.73 -14.42
C LEU A 17 -6.84 3.61 -15.76
N GLY A 18 -8.16 3.34 -15.71
CA GLY A 18 -9.07 3.47 -16.84
C GLY A 18 -9.24 2.21 -17.69
N LEU A 19 -8.82 1.05 -17.22
CA LEU A 19 -9.13 -0.21 -17.88
C LEU A 19 -10.55 -0.68 -17.56
N ARG A 20 -11.13 -1.41 -18.50
CA ARG A 20 -12.31 -2.24 -18.31
C ARG A 20 -11.91 -3.70 -18.13
N HIS A 21 -12.85 -4.52 -17.74
CA HIS A 21 -12.68 -5.97 -17.84
C HIS A 21 -12.45 -6.39 -19.28
N ILE A 22 -11.60 -7.39 -19.52
CA ILE A 22 -11.26 -7.83 -20.88
C ILE A 22 -12.43 -8.48 -21.63
N TRP A 23 -13.53 -8.85 -20.96
CA TRP A 23 -14.78 -9.31 -21.63
C TRP A 23 -15.76 -8.14 -21.91
N GLY A 24 -15.35 -6.89 -21.69
CA GLY A 24 -16.14 -5.70 -21.96
C GLY A 24 -17.42 -5.55 -21.13
N ASP A 25 -17.69 -6.46 -20.19
CA ASP A 25 -18.91 -6.57 -19.39
C ASP A 25 -20.19 -6.83 -20.20
N GLY A 26 -20.05 -7.39 -21.42
CA GLY A 26 -21.20 -7.63 -22.31
C GLY A 26 -21.03 -8.78 -23.31
N GLY A 27 -19.98 -9.58 -23.17
CA GLY A 27 -19.73 -10.72 -24.05
C GLY A 27 -19.06 -10.34 -25.37
N CYS A 28 -19.12 -11.24 -26.38
CA CYS A 28 -18.34 -11.13 -27.62
C CYS A 28 -18.57 -9.87 -28.45
N GLU A 29 -19.71 -9.22 -28.28
CA GLU A 29 -20.07 -8.01 -29.04
C GLU A 29 -19.63 -6.72 -28.35
N VAL A 30 -19.03 -6.82 -27.15
CA VAL A 30 -18.58 -5.68 -26.38
C VAL A 30 -17.06 -5.76 -26.19
N ASP A 31 -16.40 -4.63 -26.37
CA ASP A 31 -14.95 -4.49 -26.31
C ASP A 31 -14.53 -3.73 -25.03
N ASP A 32 -13.37 -4.04 -24.51
CA ASP A 32 -12.70 -3.28 -23.45
C ASP A 32 -11.98 -2.03 -23.98
N PHE A 33 -11.98 -1.83 -25.30
CA PHE A 33 -11.31 -0.76 -26.05
C PHE A 33 -9.77 -0.77 -25.95
N VAL A 34 -9.19 -1.97 -25.86
CA VAL A 34 -7.75 -2.20 -25.92
C VAL A 34 -7.48 -3.21 -27.04
N LEU A 35 -6.76 -2.81 -28.07
CA LEU A 35 -6.65 -3.57 -29.30
C LEU A 35 -5.88 -4.90 -29.18
N ASP A 36 -5.03 -5.05 -28.18
CA ASP A 36 -4.20 -6.23 -27.97
C ASP A 36 -4.72 -7.15 -26.85
N THR A 37 -5.94 -6.93 -26.40
CA THR A 37 -6.74 -7.85 -25.57
C THR A 37 -7.77 -8.53 -26.46
N PRO A 38 -7.77 -9.88 -26.59
CA PRO A 38 -8.77 -10.57 -27.38
C PRO A 38 -10.14 -10.52 -26.68
N ASN A 39 -11.21 -10.27 -27.46
CA ASN A 39 -12.57 -10.33 -26.95
C ASN A 39 -12.88 -11.69 -26.34
N GLN A 40 -13.58 -11.71 -25.23
CA GLN A 40 -14.08 -12.94 -24.61
C GLN A 40 -15.52 -12.79 -24.12
N ASP A 41 -16.22 -13.91 -23.99
CA ASP A 41 -17.66 -13.92 -23.74
C ASP A 41 -18.02 -13.60 -22.28
N ASN A 42 -17.19 -14.03 -21.33
CA ASN A 42 -17.45 -13.94 -19.90
C ASN A 42 -16.13 -13.96 -19.11
N PRO A 43 -16.14 -13.55 -17.83
CA PRO A 43 -14.96 -13.68 -16.98
C PRO A 43 -14.55 -15.15 -16.80
N ASN A 44 -13.26 -15.39 -16.70
CA ASN A 44 -12.74 -16.69 -16.30
C ASN A 44 -12.61 -16.73 -14.78
N GLN A 45 -13.44 -17.55 -14.15
CA GLN A 45 -13.40 -17.72 -12.68
C GLN A 45 -12.78 -19.05 -12.27
N THR A 46 -12.41 -19.88 -13.23
CA THR A 46 -11.86 -21.20 -12.99
C THR A 46 -10.35 -21.21 -13.08
N ILE A 47 -9.79 -22.23 -12.52
CA ILE A 47 -8.40 -22.49 -12.27
C ILE A 47 -7.57 -22.43 -13.57
N CYS A 48 -6.45 -21.72 -13.51
CA CYS A 48 -5.40 -21.74 -14.53
C CYS A 48 -4.60 -23.04 -14.51
N ASN A 49 -5.22 -24.17 -14.33
CA ASN A 49 -4.51 -25.44 -14.32
C ASN A 49 -4.41 -26.01 -15.72
N ASP A 50 -3.22 -26.35 -16.08
CA ASP A 50 -2.75 -27.45 -16.93
C ASP A 50 -3.41 -27.63 -18.31
N ASN A 51 -4.56 -27.07 -18.56
CA ASN A 51 -5.14 -26.89 -19.89
C ASN A 51 -5.92 -25.59 -19.94
N PRO A 52 -5.23 -24.48 -20.06
CA PRO A 52 -5.76 -23.14 -19.79
C PRO A 52 -6.43 -22.48 -20.98
N SER A 53 -6.53 -23.10 -22.13
CA SER A 53 -7.10 -22.46 -23.29
C SER A 53 -8.61 -22.49 -23.26
N ARG A 54 -9.20 -21.62 -22.43
CA ARG A 54 -10.59 -21.23 -22.69
C ARG A 54 -10.61 -20.46 -24.01
N PHE A 55 -11.47 -20.88 -24.89
CA PHE A 55 -11.63 -20.30 -26.22
C PHE A 55 -13.07 -19.75 -26.33
N SER A 56 -13.19 -18.48 -26.65
CA SER A 56 -14.46 -17.81 -26.86
C SER A 56 -14.30 -16.68 -27.88
N CYS A 57 -15.38 -16.22 -28.46
CA CYS A 57 -15.38 -15.13 -29.46
C CYS A 57 -14.40 -15.33 -30.64
N GLY A 58 -14.06 -16.58 -30.96
CA GLY A 58 -13.07 -16.89 -32.00
C GLY A 58 -11.60 -16.75 -31.60
N ASN A 59 -11.33 -16.53 -30.30
CA ASN A 59 -9.98 -16.29 -29.77
C ASN A 59 -9.71 -17.16 -28.54
N SER A 60 -8.41 -17.35 -28.24
CA SER A 60 -8.00 -17.83 -26.94
C SER A 60 -8.14 -16.71 -25.89
N ASN A 61 -8.82 -16.98 -24.79
CA ASN A 61 -9.00 -16.02 -23.72
C ASN A 61 -7.66 -15.72 -23.02
N MET A 62 -7.45 -14.48 -22.63
CA MET A 62 -6.22 -14.03 -21.96
C MET A 62 -6.36 -14.19 -20.45
N ILE A 63 -6.44 -15.44 -19.97
CA ILE A 63 -6.68 -15.79 -18.56
C ILE A 63 -5.60 -15.28 -17.59
N GLN A 64 -4.42 -14.88 -18.08
CA GLN A 64 -3.33 -14.32 -17.27
C GLN A 64 -3.45 -12.81 -17.08
N ASN A 65 -4.37 -12.16 -17.77
CA ASN A 65 -4.54 -10.72 -17.69
C ASN A 65 -5.11 -10.32 -16.33
N TYR A 66 -4.54 -9.27 -15.73
CA TYR A 66 -5.04 -8.75 -14.45
C TYR A 66 -6.49 -8.25 -14.52
N MET A 67 -7.01 -7.92 -15.72
CA MET A 67 -8.40 -7.47 -15.89
C MET A 67 -9.38 -8.60 -16.15
N ASP A 68 -9.00 -9.86 -15.95
CA ASP A 68 -9.89 -11.02 -15.85
C ASP A 68 -10.22 -11.32 -14.37
N TYR A 69 -11.05 -12.34 -14.11
CA TYR A 69 -11.44 -12.81 -12.78
C TYR A 69 -10.84 -14.18 -12.42
N THR A 70 -9.76 -14.55 -13.05
CA THR A 70 -9.01 -15.74 -12.70
C THR A 70 -8.44 -15.65 -11.28
N PRO A 71 -8.20 -16.76 -10.60
CA PRO A 71 -7.50 -16.73 -9.29
C PRO A 71 -6.15 -16.02 -9.36
N ASP A 72 -5.76 -15.38 -8.28
CA ASP A 72 -4.52 -14.59 -8.15
C ASP A 72 -3.28 -15.25 -8.75
N ARG A 73 -3.12 -16.55 -8.55
CA ARG A 73 -1.95 -17.31 -9.05
C ARG A 73 -1.86 -17.36 -10.58
N CYS A 74 -2.94 -17.05 -11.28
CA CYS A 74 -3.03 -17.08 -12.73
C CYS A 74 -2.68 -15.73 -13.36
N MET A 75 -2.98 -14.65 -12.65
CA MET A 75 -2.80 -13.29 -13.12
C MET A 75 -1.34 -12.85 -13.02
N ASN A 76 -0.77 -12.40 -14.12
CA ASN A 76 0.64 -11.97 -14.14
C ASN A 76 0.98 -10.89 -15.17
N LEU A 77 0.02 -10.38 -15.93
CA LEU A 77 0.31 -9.38 -16.98
C LEU A 77 -0.79 -8.34 -17.17
N PHE A 78 -0.35 -7.17 -17.59
CA PHE A 78 -1.08 -6.24 -18.42
C PHE A 78 -0.48 -6.27 -19.84
N THR A 79 -1.29 -6.04 -20.87
CA THR A 79 -0.80 -5.90 -22.25
C THR A 79 -0.14 -4.55 -22.46
N LYS A 80 0.57 -4.40 -23.58
CA LYS A 80 1.15 -3.11 -23.94
C LYS A 80 0.07 -2.04 -24.15
N GLY A 81 -1.03 -2.37 -24.82
CA GLY A 81 -2.15 -1.45 -25.03
C GLY A 81 -2.81 -1.01 -23.74
N GLN A 82 -2.89 -1.91 -22.75
CA GLN A 82 -3.36 -1.55 -21.41
C GLN A 82 -2.41 -0.57 -20.71
N VAL A 83 -1.11 -0.77 -20.82
CA VAL A 83 -0.10 0.16 -20.26
C VAL A 83 -0.12 1.51 -20.99
N ASP A 84 -0.21 1.51 -22.32
CA ASP A 84 -0.35 2.75 -23.10
C ASP A 84 -1.60 3.56 -22.64
N ARG A 85 -2.69 2.87 -22.27
CA ARG A 85 -3.88 3.52 -21.73
C ARG A 85 -3.64 4.11 -20.33
N PHE A 86 -2.84 3.46 -19.47
CA PHE A 86 -2.44 4.05 -18.20
C PHE A 86 -1.73 5.39 -18.40
N ASP A 87 -0.80 5.46 -19.34
CA ASP A 87 -0.05 6.68 -19.62
C ASP A 87 -0.99 7.81 -20.08
N VAL A 88 -1.95 7.49 -20.96
CA VAL A 88 -2.97 8.47 -21.39
C VAL A 88 -3.81 8.96 -20.21
N VAL A 89 -4.23 8.07 -19.34
CA VAL A 89 -5.05 8.44 -18.16
C VAL A 89 -4.24 9.26 -17.16
N LEU A 90 -2.99 8.88 -16.88
CA LEU A 90 -2.10 9.63 -16.01
C LEU A 90 -1.79 11.03 -16.54
N ALA A 91 -1.62 11.16 -17.86
CA ALA A 91 -1.34 12.46 -18.49
C ALA A 91 -2.55 13.41 -18.51
N ASN A 92 -3.76 12.86 -18.68
CA ASN A 92 -4.93 13.68 -19.04
C ASN A 92 -6.04 13.73 -17.98
N SER A 93 -6.10 12.78 -17.07
CA SER A 93 -7.14 12.76 -16.04
C SER A 93 -6.82 13.77 -14.92
N PRO A 94 -7.65 14.80 -14.66
CA PRO A 94 -7.36 15.78 -13.63
C PRO A 94 -7.20 15.20 -12.22
N ARG A 95 -7.84 14.06 -11.95
CA ARG A 95 -7.77 13.37 -10.65
C ARG A 95 -6.58 12.42 -10.51
N ARG A 96 -5.88 12.12 -11.60
CA ARG A 96 -4.79 11.14 -11.64
C ARG A 96 -3.45 11.73 -12.10
N ALA A 97 -3.48 12.81 -12.88
CA ALA A 97 -2.29 13.52 -13.34
C ALA A 97 -1.37 13.97 -12.18
N SER A 98 -1.94 14.27 -11.02
CA SER A 98 -1.18 14.63 -9.81
C SER A 98 -0.32 13.47 -9.25
N LEU A 99 -0.62 12.22 -9.59
CA LEU A 99 0.17 11.07 -9.14
C LEU A 99 1.59 11.08 -9.72
N VAL A 100 1.73 11.50 -10.99
CA VAL A 100 3.04 11.55 -11.69
C VAL A 100 4.00 12.50 -10.98
N ASN A 101 3.48 13.58 -10.39
CA ASN A 101 4.23 14.59 -9.64
C ASN A 101 4.01 14.49 -8.13
N GLY A 102 3.39 13.41 -7.68
CA GLY A 102 3.06 13.18 -6.29
C GLY A 102 4.29 13.04 -5.40
N ARG A 103 4.16 13.45 -4.15
CA ARG A 103 5.25 13.31 -3.15
C ARG A 103 5.57 11.84 -2.84
N GLY A 104 4.65 10.91 -3.12
CA GLY A 104 4.84 9.48 -2.89
C GLY A 104 5.92 8.82 -3.77
N THR A 105 6.35 9.47 -4.84
CA THR A 105 7.47 9.01 -5.71
C THR A 105 8.82 9.59 -5.31
N LYS A 106 8.87 10.41 -4.28
CA LYS A 106 10.08 11.06 -3.78
C LYS A 106 10.47 10.46 -2.45
N ASP A 107 11.76 10.32 -2.21
CA ASP A 107 12.24 9.96 -0.89
C ASP A 107 11.71 10.96 0.16
N PRO A 108 11.29 10.48 1.34
CA PRO A 108 10.83 11.37 2.39
C PRO A 108 11.97 12.28 2.83
N ILE A 109 11.70 13.59 2.85
CA ILE A 109 12.62 14.54 3.48
C ILE A 109 12.41 14.40 4.99
N LEU A 110 13.33 13.70 5.64
CA LEU A 110 13.32 13.59 7.09
C LEU A 110 13.74 14.92 7.72
N PRO A 111 13.12 15.36 8.82
CA PRO A 111 13.59 16.49 9.59
C PRO A 111 14.99 16.20 10.14
N THR A 112 15.78 17.25 10.38
CA THR A 112 17.15 17.11 10.89
C THR A 112 17.16 16.42 12.24
N ARG A 113 16.28 16.84 13.15
CA ARG A 113 16.10 16.26 14.48
C ARG A 113 14.63 16.08 14.76
N ASP A 114 14.22 14.85 14.97
CA ASP A 114 12.85 14.54 15.32
C ASP A 114 12.76 13.22 16.10
N ILE A 115 11.94 13.20 17.13
CA ILE A 115 11.68 12.02 17.95
C ILE A 115 10.18 11.77 17.98
N SER A 116 9.81 10.57 17.58
CA SER A 116 8.44 10.07 17.72
C SER A 116 8.30 9.29 19.03
N LEU A 117 7.29 9.64 19.82
CA LEU A 117 6.81 8.80 20.91
C LEU A 117 5.90 7.71 20.30
N LEU A 118 6.35 6.46 20.29
CA LEU A 118 5.61 5.37 19.68
C LEU A 118 4.50 4.86 20.59
N LYS A 119 4.83 4.67 21.86
CA LYS A 119 3.85 4.22 22.87
C LYS A 119 4.34 4.51 24.29
N VAL A 120 3.39 4.57 25.21
CA VAL A 120 3.64 4.42 26.63
C VAL A 120 3.59 2.92 26.95
N VAL A 121 4.72 2.38 27.40
CA VAL A 121 4.85 0.93 27.71
C VAL A 121 4.32 0.64 29.11
N ASN A 122 4.58 1.54 30.05
CA ASN A 122 4.05 1.52 31.40
C ASN A 122 3.64 2.95 31.81
N PRO A 123 2.41 3.17 32.28
CA PRO A 123 1.31 2.21 32.40
C PRO A 123 0.73 1.81 31.04
N ALA A 124 0.41 0.54 30.86
CA ALA A 124 -0.24 0.06 29.64
C ALA A 124 -1.76 0.31 29.66
N ASP A 125 -2.36 0.33 30.82
CA ASP A 125 -3.81 0.46 31.05
C ASP A 125 -4.10 1.33 32.30
N ALA A 126 -5.39 1.45 32.65
CA ALA A 126 -5.83 2.14 33.85
C ALA A 126 -5.21 1.54 35.11
N LEU A 127 -4.66 2.40 35.96
CA LEU A 127 -3.94 1.99 37.16
C LEU A 127 -4.83 2.02 38.42
N CYS A 128 -4.74 0.95 39.20
CA CYS A 128 -5.20 0.93 40.58
C CYS A 128 -4.06 1.14 41.59
N GLN A 129 -2.85 1.50 41.09
CA GLN A 129 -1.65 1.68 41.92
C GLN A 129 -1.38 3.16 42.15
N THR A 130 -0.84 3.49 43.33
CA THR A 130 -0.48 4.87 43.70
C THR A 130 0.90 5.30 43.22
N THR A 131 1.72 4.37 42.75
CA THR A 131 3.07 4.61 42.22
C THR A 131 3.25 3.94 40.87
N VAL A 132 3.80 4.67 39.95
CA VAL A 132 4.08 4.21 38.56
C VAL A 132 5.53 4.51 38.22
N ALA A 133 6.24 3.55 37.64
CA ALA A 133 7.51 3.81 36.95
C ALA A 133 7.22 3.95 35.46
N PRO A 134 7.12 5.15 34.90
CA PRO A 134 6.76 5.35 33.51
C PRO A 134 7.83 4.77 32.59
N GLN A 135 7.36 4.05 31.55
CA GLN A 135 8.22 3.56 30.48
C GLN A 135 7.66 4.00 29.14
N VAL A 136 8.50 4.51 28.27
CA VAL A 136 8.12 4.97 26.94
C VAL A 136 9.03 4.39 25.88
N GLU A 137 8.45 4.01 24.75
CA GLU A 137 9.20 3.64 23.56
C GLU A 137 9.21 4.82 22.60
N ILE A 138 10.40 5.25 22.22
CA ILE A 138 10.64 6.34 21.28
C ILE A 138 11.41 5.85 20.07
N GLN A 139 11.29 6.58 18.96
CA GLN A 139 12.04 6.34 17.72
C GLN A 139 12.63 7.65 17.22
N ASN A 140 13.88 7.61 16.77
CA ASN A 140 14.43 8.72 15.99
C ASN A 140 13.87 8.66 14.56
N VAL A 141 13.05 9.63 14.20
CA VAL A 141 12.48 9.81 12.85
C VAL A 141 13.16 10.95 12.09
N GLY A 142 14.18 11.57 12.68
CA GLY A 142 15.08 12.52 12.04
C GLY A 142 16.26 11.86 11.34
N ASN A 143 17.09 12.65 10.67
CA ASN A 143 18.27 12.19 9.94
C ASN A 143 19.60 12.36 10.69
N GLU A 144 19.60 12.99 11.87
CA GLU A 144 20.76 13.11 12.75
C GLU A 144 20.66 12.15 13.94
N ILE A 145 21.82 11.77 14.48
CA ILE A 145 21.90 10.98 15.71
C ILE A 145 21.39 11.83 16.89
N VAL A 146 20.50 11.26 17.67
CA VAL A 146 20.00 11.87 18.90
C VAL A 146 20.84 11.39 20.07
N SER A 147 21.62 12.29 20.67
CA SER A 147 22.52 12.00 21.78
C SER A 147 21.87 12.13 23.16
N SER A 148 20.78 12.85 23.27
CA SER A 148 20.02 12.95 24.52
C SER A 148 18.56 13.30 24.27
N VAL A 149 17.69 12.77 25.13
CA VAL A 149 16.25 13.05 25.12
C VAL A 149 15.82 13.46 26.53
N ARG A 150 14.98 14.48 26.62
CA ARG A 150 14.32 14.84 27.87
C ARG A 150 12.84 14.40 27.80
N ILE A 151 12.43 13.59 28.75
CA ILE A 151 11.04 13.17 28.91
C ILE A 151 10.44 13.91 30.10
N GLU A 152 9.28 14.50 29.90
CA GLU A 152 8.50 15.15 30.93
C GLU A 152 7.21 14.36 31.17
N PHE A 153 6.99 13.99 32.40
CA PHE A 153 5.72 13.41 32.82
C PHE A 153 4.85 14.51 33.45
N ARG A 154 3.66 14.69 32.87
CA ARG A 154 2.71 15.71 33.34
C ARG A 154 1.38 15.07 33.71
N TRP A 155 0.77 15.52 34.79
CA TRP A 155 -0.57 15.13 35.23
C TRP A 155 -1.47 16.37 35.32
N ASN A 156 -2.60 16.34 34.63
CA ASN A 156 -3.51 17.50 34.52
C ASN A 156 -2.76 18.81 34.17
N GLY A 157 -1.77 18.72 33.27
CA GLY A 157 -0.95 19.85 32.82
C GLY A 157 0.23 20.20 33.75
N ASN A 158 0.24 19.74 35.01
CA ASN A 158 1.30 20.00 35.97
C ASN A 158 2.50 19.05 35.72
N LEU A 159 3.70 19.61 35.75
CA LEU A 159 4.93 18.81 35.66
C LEU A 159 5.10 18.02 36.96
N ILE A 160 5.15 16.69 36.84
CA ILE A 160 5.40 15.77 37.95
C ILE A 160 6.87 15.39 38.01
N GLU A 161 7.43 15.03 36.84
CA GLU A 161 8.83 14.63 36.74
C GLU A 161 9.42 15.05 35.39
N SER A 162 10.72 15.33 35.38
CA SER A 162 11.48 15.58 34.15
C SER A 162 12.80 14.84 34.25
N LYS A 163 13.06 13.94 33.29
CA LYS A 163 14.27 13.12 33.29
C LYS A 163 14.97 13.23 31.93
N ARG A 164 16.30 13.41 31.96
CA ARG A 164 17.14 13.41 30.76
C ARG A 164 17.81 12.05 30.62
N PHE A 165 17.74 11.50 29.44
CA PHE A 165 18.38 10.26 29.07
C PHE A 165 19.48 10.55 28.04
N THR A 166 20.68 10.01 28.29
CA THR A 166 21.74 9.97 27.28
C THR A 166 21.55 8.74 26.42
N THR A 167 21.64 8.90 25.12
CA THR A 167 21.44 7.83 24.14
C THR A 167 22.32 8.07 22.92
N GLU A 168 22.41 7.12 22.02
CA GLU A 168 22.98 7.26 20.67
C GLU A 168 22.01 6.65 19.69
N LEU A 169 20.87 7.34 19.50
CA LEU A 169 19.77 6.82 18.72
C LEU A 169 19.89 7.27 17.25
N ARG A 170 20.24 6.35 16.36
CA ARG A 170 20.37 6.61 14.92
C ARG A 170 19.01 6.70 14.26
N THR A 171 18.97 7.23 13.05
CA THR A 171 17.75 7.28 12.21
C THR A 171 17.07 5.92 12.17
N THR A 172 15.76 5.90 12.41
CA THR A 172 14.88 4.73 12.51
C THR A 172 15.06 3.83 13.72
N GLU A 173 16.11 3.99 14.51
CA GLU A 173 16.30 3.21 15.74
C GLU A 173 15.28 3.56 16.81
N LYS A 174 14.98 2.56 17.64
CA LYS A 174 14.03 2.65 18.74
C LYS A 174 14.72 2.34 20.07
N VAL A 175 14.23 2.94 21.12
CA VAL A 175 14.67 2.65 22.49
C VAL A 175 13.51 2.77 23.47
N THR A 176 13.50 1.89 24.46
CA THR A 176 12.60 2.03 25.63
C THR A 176 13.36 2.73 26.75
N LEU A 177 12.79 3.82 27.27
CA LEU A 177 13.31 4.61 28.39
C LEU A 177 12.47 4.37 29.63
N THR A 178 13.14 4.27 30.81
CA THR A 178 12.51 3.93 32.11
C THR A 178 12.93 4.93 33.18
#